data_e64790cc7324a1b2e2d2eafb051b0a7f
#
_entry.id   e64790cc7324a1b2e2d2eafb051b0a7f
#
_cell.length_a   1.000
_cell.length_b   1.000
_cell.length_c   1.000
_cell.angle_alpha   90.00
_cell.angle_beta   90.00
_cell.angle_gamma   90.00
#
_symmetry.space_group_name_H-M   'P 1'
#
loop_
_entity.id
_entity.type
_entity.pdbx_description
1 polymer ?
#
loop_
_entity_poly.entity_id
_entity_poly.type
_entity_poly.pdbx_seq_one_letter_code
_entity_poly.pdbx_strand_id
1 'polypeptide(L)'
;MFFKDKNNEILGIFCMISCMFFFSINDAIIKYILKIYNDTTILGEVIFIRGIFSTIILGLYLYYKKKLNFEVVTSKYLHARGFVESIAAVFFFLGLMYLPFGELYSLLNLAPILITASGAFILAEKVGWRRWTAVILGFIGVMIVIKPHDLQFGYAFIYPLISAIFIAQRDTITRKYLEKFDSLQVVFITSLSVTIFFSFGMLLNFKPINFEIFIFIFFSAIFVTAGYYFSVLTIKVANISTTSPFRYTIIIFGIILGYFIFNETPSINMIFGSILIISSGIFIIFRQKKIGLIK
;
A
#
# COMPACT_ATOMS: atom_id res chain seq x y z
N MET A 1 9.12 28.27 4.52
CA MET A 1 10.14 27.31 5.00
C MET A 1 9.80 27.02 6.46
N PHE A 2 8.93 26.04 6.72
CA PHE A 2 8.53 25.70 8.10
C PHE A 2 9.66 24.89 8.74
N PHE A 3 10.22 25.39 9.83
CA PHE A 3 11.12 24.63 10.70
C PHE A 3 10.33 23.39 11.19
N LYS A 4 10.75 22.20 10.76
CA LYS A 4 10.22 20.95 11.29
C LYS A 4 10.89 20.72 12.64
N ASP A 5 10.20 21.04 13.72
CA ASP A 5 10.65 20.79 15.08
C ASP A 5 10.76 19.29 15.37
N LYS A 6 11.65 18.94 16.31
CA LYS A 6 11.86 17.54 16.74
C LYS A 6 10.57 16.86 17.22
N ASN A 7 9.63 17.64 17.76
CA ASN A 7 8.29 17.17 18.14
C ASN A 7 7.43 16.76 16.93
N ASN A 8 7.63 17.37 15.76
CA ASN A 8 6.92 17.02 14.53
C ASN A 8 7.39 15.69 13.93
N GLU A 9 8.66 15.31 14.11
CA GLU A 9 9.18 14.02 13.66
C GLU A 9 8.52 12.86 14.43
N ILE A 10 8.37 12.99 15.75
CA ILE A 10 7.68 11.99 16.60
C ILE A 10 6.22 11.87 16.18
N LEU A 11 5.53 12.99 15.97
CA LEU A 11 4.15 12.98 15.46
C LEU A 11 4.05 12.28 14.11
N GLY A 12 5.00 12.54 13.19
CA GLY A 12 5.05 11.87 11.89
C GLY A 12 5.25 10.35 12.00
N ILE A 13 6.11 9.91 12.93
CA ILE A 13 6.29 8.47 13.21
C ILE A 13 4.99 7.86 13.72
N PHE A 14 4.34 8.52 14.69
CA PHE A 14 3.04 8.06 15.20
C PHE A 14 1.98 7.97 14.09
N CYS A 15 1.88 9.00 13.25
CA CYS A 15 0.98 8.99 12.10
C CYS A 15 1.26 7.85 11.12
N MET A 16 2.55 7.53 10.86
CA MET A 16 2.90 6.41 9.98
C MET A 16 2.51 5.07 10.59
N ILE A 17 2.79 4.86 11.87
CA ILE A 17 2.39 3.63 12.58
C ILE A 17 0.86 3.48 12.57
N SER A 18 0.13 4.58 12.87
CA SER A 18 -1.34 4.59 12.82
C SER A 18 -1.86 4.27 11.41
N CYS A 19 -1.23 4.83 10.38
CA CYS A 19 -1.54 4.53 8.98
C CYS A 19 -1.43 3.02 8.69
N MET A 20 -0.31 2.40 9.08
CA MET A 20 -0.08 0.96 8.89
C MET A 20 -1.07 0.10 9.69
N PHE A 21 -1.41 0.53 10.90
CA PHE A 21 -2.42 -0.12 11.73
C PHE A 21 -3.80 -0.10 11.07
N PHE A 22 -4.27 1.07 10.61
CA PHE A 22 -5.58 1.18 9.95
C PHE A 22 -5.64 0.42 8.63
N PHE A 23 -4.57 0.43 7.84
CA PHE A 23 -4.51 -0.39 6.64
C PHE A 23 -4.57 -1.88 6.97
N SER A 24 -3.83 -2.35 7.98
CA SER A 24 -3.86 -3.76 8.34
C SER A 24 -5.23 -4.24 8.84
N ILE A 25 -5.98 -3.40 9.56
CA ILE A 25 -7.37 -3.72 9.95
C ILE A 25 -8.28 -3.78 8.71
N ASN A 26 -8.18 -2.78 7.83
CA ASN A 26 -8.92 -2.81 6.57
C ASN A 26 -8.67 -4.11 5.80
N ASP A 27 -7.40 -4.51 5.68
CA ASP A 27 -7.00 -5.70 4.94
C ASP A 27 -7.48 -6.99 5.64
N ALA A 28 -7.49 -7.01 6.97
CA ALA A 28 -8.04 -8.13 7.74
C ALA A 28 -9.55 -8.29 7.51
N ILE A 29 -10.30 -7.19 7.46
CA ILE A 29 -11.74 -7.23 7.15
C ILE A 29 -11.95 -7.79 5.73
N ILE A 30 -11.22 -7.30 4.74
CA ILE A 30 -11.35 -7.80 3.37
C ILE A 30 -10.97 -9.28 3.27
N LYS A 31 -9.86 -9.70 3.92
CA LYS A 31 -9.47 -11.11 3.97
C LYS A 31 -10.53 -12.00 4.62
N TYR A 32 -11.16 -11.52 5.68
CA TYR A 32 -12.26 -12.23 6.34
C TYR A 32 -13.45 -12.43 5.39
N ILE A 33 -13.85 -11.38 4.67
CA ILE A 33 -14.93 -11.45 3.66
C ILE A 33 -14.58 -12.46 2.56
N LEU A 34 -13.36 -12.39 2.01
CA LEU A 34 -12.90 -13.33 0.98
C LEU A 34 -12.91 -14.78 1.45
N LYS A 35 -12.55 -15.04 2.71
CA LYS A 35 -12.61 -16.39 3.29
C LYS A 35 -14.04 -16.91 3.46
N ILE A 36 -14.99 -16.05 3.85
CA ILE A 36 -16.42 -16.44 3.97
C ILE A 36 -16.97 -16.91 2.63
N TYR A 37 -16.75 -16.14 1.58
CA TYR A 37 -17.26 -16.47 0.25
C TYR A 37 -16.44 -17.56 -0.46
N ASN A 38 -15.19 -17.75 -0.05
CA ASN A 38 -14.21 -18.63 -0.69
C ASN A 38 -14.14 -18.46 -2.22
N ASP A 39 -14.29 -17.20 -2.66
CA ASP A 39 -14.40 -16.85 -4.07
C ASP A 39 -13.78 -15.49 -4.34
N THR A 40 -12.90 -15.43 -5.34
CA THR A 40 -12.24 -14.17 -5.75
C THR A 40 -13.17 -13.26 -6.55
N THR A 41 -14.23 -13.78 -7.13
CA THR A 41 -15.16 -12.99 -7.98
C THR A 41 -15.88 -11.91 -7.20
N ILE A 42 -16.11 -12.11 -5.88
CA ILE A 42 -16.72 -11.10 -5.00
C ILE A 42 -15.85 -9.85 -4.77
N LEU A 43 -14.58 -9.90 -5.15
CA LEU A 43 -13.68 -8.75 -5.03
C LEU A 43 -14.23 -7.50 -5.74
N GLY A 44 -14.88 -7.69 -6.89
CA GLY A 44 -15.49 -6.61 -7.65
C GLY A 44 -16.45 -5.80 -6.79
N GLU A 45 -17.45 -6.48 -6.20
CA GLU A 45 -18.49 -5.86 -5.38
C GLU A 45 -17.94 -5.26 -4.10
N VAL A 46 -17.11 -6.01 -3.39
CA VAL A 46 -16.56 -5.59 -2.10
C VAL A 46 -15.73 -4.32 -2.25
N ILE A 47 -14.82 -4.29 -3.22
CA ILE A 47 -13.95 -3.12 -3.43
C ILE A 47 -14.73 -1.95 -4.04
N PHE A 48 -15.71 -2.22 -4.91
CA PHE A 48 -16.60 -1.20 -5.46
C PHE A 48 -17.40 -0.50 -4.37
N ILE A 49 -18.13 -1.25 -3.53
CA ILE A 49 -18.97 -0.69 -2.45
C ILE A 49 -18.07 0.06 -1.43
N ARG A 50 -16.95 -0.52 -1.02
CA ARG A 50 -15.97 0.15 -0.17
C ARG A 50 -15.49 1.46 -0.80
N GLY A 51 -15.19 1.43 -2.10
CA GLY A 51 -14.75 2.57 -2.87
C GLY A 51 -15.78 3.69 -2.93
N ILE A 52 -17.08 3.37 -3.08
CA ILE A 52 -18.19 4.34 -3.02
C ILE A 52 -18.14 5.09 -1.68
N PHE A 53 -18.12 4.38 -0.55
CA PHE A 53 -18.07 5.00 0.77
C PHE A 53 -16.84 5.90 0.93
N SER A 54 -15.66 5.40 0.58
CA SER A 54 -14.40 6.17 0.68
C SER A 54 -14.43 7.41 -0.22
N THR A 55 -14.94 7.29 -1.44
CA THR A 55 -15.03 8.40 -2.40
C THR A 55 -16.02 9.45 -1.93
N ILE A 56 -17.19 9.05 -1.38
CA ILE A 56 -18.17 9.98 -0.82
C ILE A 56 -17.59 10.72 0.37
N ILE A 57 -16.97 10.03 1.33
CA ILE A 57 -16.36 10.64 2.53
C ILE A 57 -15.31 11.69 2.12
N LEU A 58 -14.40 11.32 1.23
CA LEU A 58 -13.33 12.22 0.76
C LEU A 58 -13.88 13.36 -0.10
N GLY A 59 -14.84 13.07 -0.98
CA GLY A 59 -15.48 14.05 -1.86
C GLY A 59 -16.24 15.12 -1.07
N LEU A 60 -17.04 14.72 -0.07
CA LEU A 60 -17.74 15.65 0.82
C LEU A 60 -16.75 16.50 1.62
N TYR A 61 -15.67 15.91 2.13
CA TYR A 61 -14.63 16.67 2.83
C TYR A 61 -13.98 17.72 1.93
N LEU A 62 -13.57 17.34 0.72
CA LEU A 62 -12.93 18.27 -0.23
C LEU A 62 -13.90 19.34 -0.72
N TYR A 63 -15.18 19.00 -0.93
CA TYR A 63 -16.22 19.95 -1.28
C TYR A 63 -16.42 21.00 -0.15
N TYR A 64 -16.56 20.54 1.10
CA TYR A 64 -16.69 21.43 2.25
C TYR A 64 -15.47 22.36 2.42
N LYS A 65 -14.26 21.85 2.16
CA LYS A 65 -13.01 22.63 2.21
C LYS A 65 -12.77 23.48 0.96
N LYS A 66 -13.70 23.50 -0.02
CA LYS A 66 -13.56 24.19 -1.31
C LYS A 66 -12.26 23.86 -2.06
N LYS A 67 -11.77 22.62 -1.92
CA LYS A 67 -10.55 22.11 -2.57
C LYS A 67 -10.81 21.25 -3.80
N LEU A 68 -12.08 21.02 -4.15
CA LEU A 68 -12.45 20.30 -5.35
C LEU A 68 -12.60 21.28 -6.51
N ASN A 69 -11.71 21.20 -7.49
CA ASN A 69 -11.76 22.02 -8.70
C ASN A 69 -11.74 21.13 -9.95
N PHE A 70 -12.15 21.71 -11.10
CA PHE A 70 -12.26 20.99 -12.35
C PHE A 70 -10.92 20.40 -12.81
N GLU A 71 -9.81 21.12 -12.59
CA GLU A 71 -8.46 20.67 -12.95
C GLU A 71 -8.08 19.35 -12.25
N VAL A 72 -8.46 19.19 -10.99
CA VAL A 72 -8.23 17.94 -10.23
C VAL A 72 -9.00 16.79 -10.85
N VAL A 73 -10.30 17.00 -11.14
CA VAL A 73 -11.18 15.93 -11.64
C VAL A 73 -10.80 15.49 -13.05
N THR A 74 -10.28 16.40 -13.90
CA THR A 74 -9.93 16.09 -15.29
C THR A 74 -8.46 15.74 -15.51
N SER A 75 -7.65 15.72 -14.45
CA SER A 75 -6.20 15.48 -14.59
C SER A 75 -5.90 14.04 -15.03
N LYS A 76 -5.41 13.89 -16.27
CA LYS A 76 -5.00 12.59 -16.83
C LYS A 76 -3.94 11.87 -15.99
N TYR A 77 -3.08 12.62 -15.31
CA TYR A 77 -2.01 12.04 -14.50
C TYR A 77 -2.53 11.44 -13.18
N LEU A 78 -3.53 12.09 -12.57
CA LEU A 78 -4.17 11.55 -11.39
C LEU A 78 -4.97 10.28 -11.73
N HIS A 79 -5.68 10.26 -12.85
CA HIS A 79 -6.38 9.07 -13.32
C HIS A 79 -5.41 7.94 -13.72
N ALA A 80 -4.30 8.24 -14.40
CA ALA A 80 -3.27 7.25 -14.70
C ALA A 80 -2.70 6.61 -13.42
N ARG A 81 -2.44 7.43 -12.38
CA ARG A 81 -2.04 6.93 -11.07
C ARG A 81 -3.13 6.05 -10.44
N GLY A 82 -4.39 6.47 -10.52
CA GLY A 82 -5.53 5.71 -10.02
C GLY A 82 -5.69 4.37 -10.75
N PHE A 83 -5.47 4.32 -12.05
CA PHE A 83 -5.49 3.09 -12.84
C PHE A 83 -4.38 2.12 -12.43
N VAL A 84 -3.16 2.62 -12.27
CA VAL A 84 -2.02 1.82 -11.77
C VAL A 84 -2.30 1.27 -10.36
N GLU A 85 -2.92 2.08 -9.48
CA GLU A 85 -3.39 1.64 -8.17
C GLU A 85 -4.44 0.55 -8.27
N SER A 86 -5.37 0.65 -9.21
CA SER A 86 -6.41 -0.36 -9.40
C SER A 86 -5.82 -1.72 -9.77
N ILE A 87 -4.82 -1.75 -10.65
CA ILE A 87 -4.11 -2.98 -11.00
C ILE A 87 -3.34 -3.52 -9.80
N ALA A 88 -2.63 -2.64 -9.06
CA ALA A 88 -1.94 -3.02 -7.84
C ALA A 88 -2.90 -3.66 -6.83
N ALA A 89 -4.10 -3.08 -6.66
CA ALA A 89 -5.13 -3.57 -5.76
C ALA A 89 -5.65 -4.96 -6.16
N VAL A 90 -5.87 -5.23 -7.45
CA VAL A 90 -6.27 -6.57 -7.92
C VAL A 90 -5.26 -7.61 -7.45
N PHE A 91 -3.99 -7.41 -7.76
CA PHE A 91 -2.94 -8.36 -7.40
C PHE A 91 -2.69 -8.42 -5.89
N PHE A 92 -2.85 -7.30 -5.18
CA PHE A 92 -2.80 -7.30 -3.73
C PHE A 92 -3.88 -8.19 -3.10
N PHE A 93 -5.14 -8.01 -3.51
CA PHE A 93 -6.25 -8.76 -2.93
C PHE A 93 -6.25 -10.24 -3.36
N LEU A 94 -5.77 -10.57 -4.57
CA LEU A 94 -5.51 -11.96 -4.95
C LEU A 94 -4.44 -12.58 -4.03
N GLY A 95 -3.35 -11.87 -3.77
CA GLY A 95 -2.35 -12.33 -2.82
C GLY A 95 -2.92 -12.49 -1.40
N LEU A 96 -3.77 -11.57 -0.96
CA LEU A 96 -4.41 -11.58 0.35
C LEU A 96 -5.31 -12.81 0.58
N MET A 97 -5.94 -13.31 -0.49
CA MET A 97 -6.78 -14.50 -0.43
C MET A 97 -5.95 -15.78 -0.21
N TYR A 98 -4.82 -15.88 -0.89
CA TYR A 98 -4.06 -17.13 -0.94
C TYR A 98 -2.89 -17.19 0.04
N LEU A 99 -2.34 -16.05 0.47
CA LEU A 99 -1.16 -16.00 1.32
C LEU A 99 -1.50 -15.58 2.76
N PRO A 100 -0.73 -16.08 3.74
CA PRO A 100 -0.73 -15.50 5.07
C PRO A 100 -0.25 -14.04 5.04
N PHE A 101 -0.69 -13.24 6.02
CA PHE A 101 -0.35 -11.83 6.08
C PHE A 101 1.15 -11.56 6.16
N GLY A 102 1.89 -12.39 6.90
CA GLY A 102 3.33 -12.21 7.06
C GLY A 102 4.06 -12.28 5.74
N GLU A 103 3.78 -13.31 4.94
CA GLU A 103 4.35 -13.52 3.61
C GLU A 103 3.91 -12.42 2.63
N LEU A 104 2.61 -12.10 2.61
CA LEU A 104 2.06 -11.05 1.75
C LEU A 104 2.76 -9.71 1.98
N TYR A 105 2.77 -9.23 3.23
CA TYR A 105 3.36 -7.93 3.54
C TYR A 105 4.87 -7.90 3.42
N SER A 106 5.56 -9.02 3.67
CA SER A 106 7.01 -9.12 3.45
C SER A 106 7.35 -8.89 1.98
N LEU A 107 6.62 -9.52 1.07
CA LEU A 107 6.82 -9.38 -0.37
C LEU A 107 6.42 -7.99 -0.89
N LEU A 108 5.33 -7.41 -0.39
CA LEU A 108 4.92 -6.05 -0.75
C LEU A 108 5.94 -4.99 -0.34
N ASN A 109 6.64 -5.21 0.77
CA ASN A 109 7.70 -4.30 1.24
C ASN A 109 8.97 -4.35 0.37
N LEU A 110 8.98 -5.12 -0.72
CA LEU A 110 9.92 -4.96 -1.82
C LEU A 110 9.70 -3.64 -2.59
N ALA A 111 8.52 -3.02 -2.54
CA ALA A 111 8.21 -1.81 -3.28
C ALA A 111 9.24 -0.67 -3.09
N PRO A 112 9.74 -0.30 -1.90
CA PRO A 112 10.79 0.72 -1.75
C PRO A 112 12.09 0.38 -2.47
N ILE A 113 12.43 -0.89 -2.56
CA ILE A 113 13.61 -1.41 -3.27
C ILE A 113 13.39 -1.23 -4.78
N LEU A 114 12.20 -1.59 -5.27
CA LEU A 114 11.80 -1.42 -6.67
C LEU A 114 11.73 0.06 -7.08
N ILE A 115 11.28 0.96 -6.20
CA ILE A 115 11.31 2.42 -6.45
C ILE A 115 12.75 2.90 -6.68
N THR A 116 13.72 2.38 -5.93
CA THR A 116 15.12 2.74 -6.12
C THR A 116 15.66 2.23 -7.45
N ALA A 117 15.32 1.00 -7.83
CA ALA A 117 15.69 0.43 -9.12
C ALA A 117 15.02 1.20 -10.28
N SER A 118 13.73 1.53 -10.16
CA SER A 118 13.00 2.34 -11.14
C SER A 118 13.59 3.73 -11.31
N GLY A 119 14.05 4.37 -10.22
CA GLY A 119 14.76 5.64 -10.26
C GLY A 119 16.02 5.59 -11.14
N ALA A 120 16.78 4.50 -11.05
CA ALA A 120 17.96 4.31 -11.88
C ALA A 120 17.62 4.13 -13.36
N PHE A 121 16.63 3.30 -13.70
CA PHE A 121 16.32 2.94 -15.08
C PHE A 121 15.39 3.94 -15.79
N ILE A 122 14.38 4.49 -15.06
CA ILE A 122 13.34 5.34 -15.66
C ILE A 122 13.68 6.82 -15.54
N LEU A 123 14.28 7.24 -14.42
CA LEU A 123 14.60 8.64 -14.15
C LEU A 123 16.09 8.95 -14.42
N ALA A 124 16.87 7.97 -14.89
CA ALA A 124 18.31 8.08 -15.14
C ALA A 124 19.11 8.60 -13.91
N GLU A 125 18.63 8.32 -12.71
CA GLU A 125 19.31 8.69 -11.47
C GLU A 125 20.61 7.88 -11.30
N LYS A 126 21.71 8.53 -10.91
CA LYS A 126 22.96 7.85 -10.60
C LYS A 126 22.82 7.05 -9.29
N VAL A 127 22.52 5.76 -9.41
CA VAL A 127 22.44 4.84 -8.27
C VAL A 127 23.82 4.24 -8.02
N GLY A 128 24.47 4.61 -6.89
CA GLY A 128 25.78 4.10 -6.51
C GLY A 128 25.73 2.61 -6.13
N TRP A 129 26.90 1.94 -6.23
CA TRP A 129 27.04 0.49 -6.00
C TRP A 129 26.46 0.00 -4.65
N ARG A 130 26.57 0.80 -3.58
CA ARG A 130 26.03 0.46 -2.25
C ARG A 130 24.49 0.34 -2.24
N ARG A 131 23.79 1.11 -3.08
CA ARG A 131 22.33 0.96 -3.22
C ARG A 131 21.98 -0.28 -4.04
N TRP A 132 22.78 -0.60 -5.05
CA TRP A 132 22.62 -1.84 -5.81
C TRP A 132 22.85 -3.09 -4.97
N THR A 133 23.84 -3.11 -4.06
CA THR A 133 24.01 -4.23 -3.13
C THR A 133 22.80 -4.40 -2.21
N ALA A 134 22.20 -3.32 -1.72
CA ALA A 134 20.97 -3.40 -0.92
C ALA A 134 19.80 -3.92 -1.75
N VAL A 135 19.66 -3.52 -3.02
CA VAL A 135 18.64 -4.08 -3.93
C VAL A 135 18.81 -5.60 -4.06
N ILE A 136 20.03 -6.08 -4.30
CA ILE A 136 20.32 -7.51 -4.42
C ILE A 136 19.98 -8.25 -3.12
N LEU A 137 20.38 -7.71 -1.95
CA LEU A 137 20.07 -8.30 -0.65
C LEU A 137 18.57 -8.37 -0.39
N GLY A 138 17.80 -7.34 -0.81
CA GLY A 138 16.36 -7.37 -0.74
C GLY A 138 15.74 -8.48 -1.58
N PHE A 139 16.22 -8.69 -2.80
CA PHE A 139 15.78 -9.82 -3.64
C PHE A 139 16.15 -11.18 -3.06
N ILE A 140 17.32 -11.33 -2.43
CA ILE A 140 17.68 -12.55 -1.67
C ILE A 140 16.67 -12.78 -0.55
N GLY A 141 16.30 -11.73 0.19
CA GLY A 141 15.25 -11.79 1.22
C GLY A 141 13.91 -12.30 0.67
N VAL A 142 13.48 -11.83 -0.51
CA VAL A 142 12.29 -12.35 -1.20
C VAL A 142 12.40 -13.84 -1.50
N MET A 143 13.55 -14.30 -2.02
CA MET A 143 13.75 -15.72 -2.32
C MET A 143 13.71 -16.59 -1.06
N ILE A 144 14.16 -16.07 0.09
CA ILE A 144 14.04 -16.77 1.38
C ILE A 144 12.56 -16.88 1.81
N VAL A 145 11.75 -15.83 1.64
CA VAL A 145 10.32 -15.85 1.96
C VAL A 145 9.56 -16.84 1.10
N ILE A 146 9.82 -16.85 -0.21
CA ILE A 146 9.10 -17.68 -1.19
C ILE A 146 9.37 -19.17 -0.99
N LYS A 147 10.55 -19.55 -0.51
CA LYS A 147 10.98 -20.96 -0.40
C LYS A 147 10.68 -21.74 -1.69
N PRO A 148 11.43 -21.54 -2.77
CA PRO A 148 11.10 -22.14 -4.08
C PRO A 148 11.06 -23.67 -4.09
N HIS A 149 11.59 -24.34 -3.07
CA HIS A 149 11.53 -25.80 -2.91
C HIS A 149 10.29 -26.30 -2.16
N ASP A 150 9.57 -25.41 -1.45
CA ASP A 150 8.38 -25.73 -0.68
C ASP A 150 7.21 -24.92 -1.26
N LEU A 151 6.64 -25.42 -2.35
CA LEU A 151 5.55 -24.76 -3.08
C LEU A 151 4.20 -24.86 -2.35
N GLN A 152 4.19 -24.72 -1.02
CA GLN A 152 2.98 -24.83 -0.21
C GLN A 152 1.85 -23.88 -0.71
N PHE A 153 2.20 -22.71 -1.23
CA PHE A 153 1.27 -21.72 -1.77
C PHE A 153 1.29 -21.63 -3.30
N GLY A 154 1.97 -22.54 -3.98
CA GLY A 154 2.05 -22.59 -5.44
C GLY A 154 2.56 -21.28 -6.04
N TYR A 155 1.89 -20.80 -7.09
CA TYR A 155 2.24 -19.54 -7.77
C TYR A 155 1.69 -18.28 -7.10
N ALA A 156 1.00 -18.38 -5.94
CA ALA A 156 0.35 -17.25 -5.29
C ALA A 156 1.33 -16.13 -4.87
N PHE A 157 2.60 -16.46 -4.66
CA PHE A 157 3.67 -15.46 -4.39
C PHE A 157 3.87 -14.44 -5.53
N ILE A 158 3.45 -14.78 -6.73
CA ILE A 158 3.53 -13.87 -7.88
C ILE A 158 2.64 -12.63 -7.69
N TYR A 159 1.49 -12.77 -7.03
CA TYR A 159 0.55 -11.69 -6.85
C TYR A 159 1.12 -10.48 -6.09
N PRO A 160 1.66 -10.64 -4.87
CA PRO A 160 2.24 -9.49 -4.16
C PRO A 160 3.49 -8.92 -4.85
N LEU A 161 4.25 -9.71 -5.60
CA LEU A 161 5.39 -9.20 -6.38
C LEU A 161 4.93 -8.28 -7.51
N ILE A 162 3.91 -8.68 -8.28
CA ILE A 162 3.30 -7.83 -9.30
C ILE A 162 2.71 -6.59 -8.66
N SER A 163 1.96 -6.73 -7.54
CA SER A 163 1.42 -5.61 -6.81
C SER A 163 2.51 -4.63 -6.37
N ALA A 164 3.65 -5.12 -5.84
CA ALA A 164 4.78 -4.29 -5.44
C ALA A 164 5.37 -3.48 -6.61
N ILE A 165 5.43 -4.05 -7.82
CA ILE A 165 5.87 -3.35 -9.03
C ILE A 165 4.93 -2.19 -9.35
N PHE A 166 3.61 -2.42 -9.35
CA PHE A 166 2.62 -1.38 -9.63
C PHE A 166 2.58 -0.32 -8.52
N ILE A 167 2.73 -0.71 -7.25
CA ILE A 167 2.90 0.22 -6.12
C ILE A 167 4.13 1.12 -6.34
N ALA A 168 5.24 0.56 -6.76
CA ALA A 168 6.46 1.33 -7.05
C ALA A 168 6.23 2.32 -8.21
N GLN A 169 5.53 1.92 -9.27
CA GLN A 169 5.16 2.81 -10.39
C GLN A 169 4.21 3.92 -9.93
N ARG A 170 3.17 3.59 -9.16
CA ARG A 170 2.25 4.55 -8.56
C ARG A 170 2.98 5.61 -7.74
N ASP A 171 3.90 5.18 -6.88
CA ASP A 171 4.68 6.09 -6.02
C ASP A 171 5.64 6.96 -6.85
N THR A 172 6.20 6.44 -7.92
CA THR A 172 7.02 7.20 -8.87
C THR A 172 6.19 8.28 -9.58
N ILE A 173 4.98 7.95 -10.05
CA ILE A 173 4.04 8.92 -10.64
C ILE A 173 3.67 9.99 -9.59
N THR A 174 3.37 9.60 -8.36
CA THR A 174 3.01 10.51 -7.28
C THR A 174 4.11 11.52 -6.97
N ARG A 175 5.38 11.08 -6.93
CA ARG A 175 6.53 11.98 -6.74
C ARG A 175 6.60 13.07 -7.80
N LYS A 176 6.29 12.74 -9.04
CA LYS A 176 6.38 13.68 -10.17
C LYS A 176 5.29 14.77 -10.13
N TYR A 177 4.14 14.50 -9.49
CA TYR A 177 2.96 15.36 -9.55
C TYR A 177 2.47 15.85 -8.18
N LEU A 178 3.11 15.43 -7.08
CA LEU A 178 2.66 15.78 -5.72
C LEU A 178 2.76 17.28 -5.43
N GLU A 179 3.71 17.98 -6.03
CA GLU A 179 3.88 19.44 -5.86
C GLU A 179 2.69 20.23 -6.42
N LYS A 180 2.05 19.71 -7.47
CA LYS A 180 0.94 20.37 -8.15
C LYS A 180 -0.40 20.20 -7.44
N PHE A 181 -0.63 19.08 -6.76
CA PHE A 181 -1.91 18.73 -6.17
C PHE A 181 -1.82 18.51 -4.66
N ASP A 182 -2.89 18.88 -3.92
CA ASP A 182 -3.01 18.50 -2.50
C ASP A 182 -3.09 16.96 -2.39
N SER A 183 -2.44 16.42 -1.37
CA SER A 183 -2.41 14.97 -1.16
C SER A 183 -3.81 14.35 -1.04
N LEU A 184 -4.79 15.06 -0.44
CA LEU A 184 -6.16 14.57 -0.36
C LEU A 184 -6.87 14.55 -1.72
N GLN A 185 -6.54 15.49 -2.62
CA GLN A 185 -7.03 15.47 -4.00
C GLN A 185 -6.52 14.24 -4.75
N VAL A 186 -5.23 13.90 -4.56
CA VAL A 186 -4.63 12.68 -5.13
C VAL A 186 -5.33 11.43 -4.61
N VAL A 187 -5.58 11.36 -3.29
CA VAL A 187 -6.28 10.21 -2.67
C VAL A 187 -7.71 10.10 -3.17
N PHE A 188 -8.44 11.22 -3.28
CA PHE A 188 -9.82 11.24 -3.79
C PHE A 188 -9.92 10.69 -5.21
N ILE A 189 -9.11 11.21 -6.15
CA ILE A 189 -9.12 10.73 -7.54
C ILE A 189 -8.67 9.27 -7.62
N THR A 190 -7.74 8.84 -6.78
CA THR A 190 -7.34 7.43 -6.71
C THR A 190 -8.50 6.55 -6.25
N SER A 191 -9.20 6.93 -5.17
CA SER A 191 -10.37 6.21 -4.68
C SER A 191 -11.47 6.14 -5.75
N LEU A 192 -11.74 7.25 -6.42
CA LEU A 192 -12.70 7.32 -7.52
C LEU A 192 -12.31 6.38 -8.68
N SER A 193 -11.03 6.41 -9.10
CA SER A 193 -10.55 5.57 -10.19
C SER A 193 -10.61 4.08 -9.84
N VAL A 194 -10.25 3.70 -8.61
CA VAL A 194 -10.37 2.32 -8.11
C VAL A 194 -11.84 1.89 -8.08
N THR A 195 -12.74 2.77 -7.62
CA THR A 195 -14.18 2.50 -7.59
C THR A 195 -14.73 2.24 -9.00
N ILE A 196 -14.40 3.10 -9.96
CA ILE A 196 -14.79 2.94 -11.36
C ILE A 196 -14.21 1.65 -11.94
N PHE A 197 -12.93 1.34 -11.68
CA PHE A 197 -12.30 0.13 -12.19
C PHE A 197 -13.00 -1.14 -11.67
N PHE A 198 -13.25 -1.22 -10.37
CA PHE A 198 -13.89 -2.39 -9.78
C PHE A 198 -15.40 -2.49 -10.08
N SER A 199 -16.06 -1.41 -10.53
CA SER A 199 -17.44 -1.49 -11.02
C SER A 199 -17.58 -2.41 -12.23
N PHE A 200 -16.57 -2.49 -13.09
CA PHE A 200 -16.56 -3.43 -14.21
C PHE A 200 -16.50 -4.89 -13.73
N GLY A 201 -15.74 -5.17 -12.67
CA GLY A 201 -15.71 -6.50 -12.05
C GLY A 201 -17.07 -6.92 -11.49
N MET A 202 -17.78 -5.98 -10.83
CA MET A 202 -19.13 -6.19 -10.33
C MET A 202 -20.13 -6.49 -11.46
N LEU A 203 -20.03 -5.80 -12.61
CA LEU A 203 -20.95 -6.02 -13.75
C LEU A 203 -20.79 -7.40 -14.38
N LEU A 204 -19.60 -8.00 -14.27
CA LEU A 204 -19.32 -9.31 -14.86
C LEU A 204 -19.88 -10.47 -14.03
N ASN A 205 -19.92 -10.35 -12.70
CA ASN A 205 -20.34 -11.41 -11.79
C ASN A 205 -20.93 -10.81 -10.50
N PHE A 206 -22.19 -10.39 -10.58
CA PHE A 206 -22.88 -9.85 -9.40
C PHE A 206 -23.23 -10.96 -8.41
N LYS A 207 -22.79 -10.80 -7.16
CA LYS A 207 -23.16 -11.67 -6.04
C LYS A 207 -23.88 -10.83 -4.98
N PRO A 208 -25.05 -11.26 -4.50
CA PRO A 208 -25.75 -10.54 -3.44
C PRO A 208 -24.91 -10.56 -2.16
N ILE A 209 -24.70 -9.36 -1.62
CA ILE A 209 -24.02 -9.15 -0.35
C ILE A 209 -25.08 -9.09 0.74
N ASN A 210 -24.94 -9.92 1.78
CA ASN A 210 -25.82 -9.86 2.92
C ASN A 210 -25.54 -8.62 3.80
N PHE A 211 -26.49 -8.27 4.66
CA PHE A 211 -26.40 -7.05 5.48
C PHE A 211 -25.19 -7.07 6.44
N GLU A 212 -24.82 -8.21 6.95
CA GLU A 212 -23.65 -8.37 7.83
C GLU A 212 -22.35 -8.00 7.10
N ILE A 213 -22.15 -8.56 5.91
CA ILE A 213 -20.96 -8.25 5.07
C ILE A 213 -20.96 -6.78 4.65
N PHE A 214 -22.11 -6.19 4.36
CA PHE A 214 -22.22 -4.77 4.05
C PHE A 214 -21.71 -3.89 5.21
N ILE A 215 -22.00 -4.25 6.46
CA ILE A 215 -21.47 -3.57 7.65
C ILE A 215 -19.92 -3.70 7.70
N PHE A 216 -19.36 -4.89 7.46
CA PHE A 216 -17.91 -5.07 7.39
C PHE A 216 -17.26 -4.21 6.31
N ILE A 217 -17.87 -4.12 5.11
CA ILE A 217 -17.39 -3.26 4.02
C ILE A 217 -17.43 -1.78 4.43
N PHE A 218 -18.48 -1.34 5.11
CA PHE A 218 -18.59 0.03 5.63
C PHE A 218 -17.47 0.35 6.63
N PHE A 219 -17.20 -0.52 7.60
CA PHE A 219 -16.08 -0.34 8.51
C PHE A 219 -14.74 -0.36 7.79
N SER A 220 -14.54 -1.25 6.81
CA SER A 220 -13.35 -1.28 5.96
C SER A 220 -13.13 0.07 5.25
N ALA A 221 -14.20 0.70 4.74
CA ALA A 221 -14.11 2.03 4.13
C ALA A 221 -13.66 3.12 5.12
N ILE A 222 -14.12 3.06 6.36
CA ILE A 222 -13.67 3.98 7.42
C ILE A 222 -12.19 3.77 7.71
N PHE A 223 -11.76 2.53 7.92
CA PHE A 223 -10.37 2.22 8.24
C PHE A 223 -9.42 2.57 7.09
N VAL A 224 -9.75 2.26 5.85
CA VAL A 224 -8.91 2.64 4.71
C VAL A 224 -8.83 4.15 4.55
N THR A 225 -9.92 4.88 4.77
CA THR A 225 -9.94 6.34 4.71
C THR A 225 -9.10 6.95 5.85
N ALA A 226 -9.19 6.41 7.06
CA ALA A 226 -8.33 6.80 8.18
C ALA A 226 -6.84 6.52 7.87
N GLY A 227 -6.52 5.36 7.32
CA GLY A 227 -5.17 5.01 6.86
C GLY A 227 -4.62 6.04 5.86
N TYR A 228 -5.38 6.40 4.85
CA TYR A 228 -5.01 7.45 3.89
C TYR A 228 -4.84 8.82 4.56
N TYR A 229 -5.71 9.19 5.49
CA TYR A 229 -5.59 10.45 6.24
C TYR A 229 -4.26 10.52 7.01
N PHE A 230 -3.93 9.49 7.77
CA PHE A 230 -2.68 9.42 8.51
C PHE A 230 -1.45 9.35 7.59
N SER A 231 -1.54 8.67 6.44
CA SER A 231 -0.49 8.67 5.42
C SER A 231 -0.16 10.08 4.94
N VAL A 232 -1.20 10.86 4.63
CA VAL A 232 -1.06 12.25 4.19
C VAL A 232 -0.50 13.13 5.30
N LEU A 233 -1.02 12.97 6.52
CA LEU A 233 -0.58 13.75 7.67
C LEU A 233 0.91 13.51 7.96
N THR A 234 1.39 12.27 7.85
CA THR A 234 2.81 11.93 7.97
C THR A 234 3.69 12.76 7.04
N ILE A 235 3.31 12.86 5.76
CA ILE A 235 4.09 13.61 4.77
C ILE A 235 4.11 15.13 5.10
N LYS A 236 3.03 15.65 5.69
CA LYS A 236 2.92 17.07 6.04
C LYS A 236 3.74 17.45 7.27
N VAL A 237 3.76 16.59 8.28
CA VAL A 237 4.33 16.95 9.59
C VAL A 237 5.79 16.53 9.76
N ALA A 238 6.27 15.52 9.02
CA ALA A 238 7.60 14.98 9.21
C ALA A 238 8.36 14.74 7.91
N ASN A 239 9.67 14.50 8.03
CA ASN A 239 10.49 14.10 6.89
C ASN A 239 10.23 12.65 6.50
N ILE A 240 10.06 12.40 5.19
CA ILE A 240 9.82 11.05 4.67
C ILE A 240 10.96 10.09 5.07
N SER A 241 12.19 10.57 5.08
CA SER A 241 13.36 9.76 5.46
C SER A 241 13.34 9.27 6.92
N THR A 242 12.67 10.01 7.81
CA THR A 242 12.50 9.63 9.22
C THR A 242 11.34 8.67 9.40
N THR A 243 10.25 8.87 8.63
CA THR A 243 9.00 8.11 8.82
C THR A 243 8.91 6.84 7.97
N SER A 244 9.59 6.78 6.82
CA SER A 244 9.53 5.64 5.91
C SER A 244 9.89 4.28 6.54
N PRO A 245 10.89 4.16 7.45
CA PRO A 245 11.19 2.87 8.08
C PRO A 245 10.00 2.31 8.87
N PHE A 246 9.12 3.18 9.38
CA PHE A 246 7.95 2.76 10.16
C PHE A 246 6.81 2.19 9.29
N ARG A 247 6.90 2.28 7.96
CA ARG A 247 6.00 1.54 7.05
C ARG A 247 6.13 0.02 7.22
N TYR A 248 7.30 -0.47 7.60
CA TYR A 248 7.50 -1.90 7.85
C TYR A 248 6.74 -2.45 9.06
N THR A 249 6.18 -1.58 9.93
CA THR A 249 5.31 -2.01 11.03
C THR A 249 4.05 -2.73 10.55
N ILE A 250 3.67 -2.58 9.28
CA ILE A 250 2.55 -3.33 8.69
C ILE A 250 2.79 -4.85 8.75
N ILE A 251 4.04 -5.30 8.67
CA ILE A 251 4.39 -6.73 8.83
C ILE A 251 4.06 -7.19 10.24
N ILE A 252 4.38 -6.37 11.25
CA ILE A 252 4.10 -6.69 12.66
C ILE A 252 2.59 -6.79 12.88
N PHE A 253 1.82 -5.79 12.41
CA PHE A 253 0.36 -5.82 12.50
C PHE A 253 -0.23 -6.99 11.72
N GLY A 254 0.31 -7.30 10.54
CA GLY A 254 -0.12 -8.45 9.75
C GLY A 254 0.11 -9.78 10.46
N ILE A 255 1.28 -9.97 11.10
CA ILE A 255 1.56 -11.18 11.89
C ILE A 255 0.58 -11.29 13.06
N ILE A 256 0.35 -10.19 13.79
CA ILE A 256 -0.58 -10.17 14.92
C ILE A 256 -2.01 -10.52 14.47
N LEU A 257 -2.53 -9.83 13.46
CA LEU A 257 -3.88 -10.08 12.95
C LEU A 257 -4.00 -11.46 12.30
N GLY A 258 -2.96 -11.89 11.57
CA GLY A 258 -2.88 -13.22 10.98
C GLY A 258 -2.98 -14.32 12.04
N TYR A 259 -2.22 -14.19 13.12
CA TYR A 259 -2.23 -15.15 14.21
C TYR A 259 -3.58 -15.18 14.96
N PHE A 260 -4.07 -14.02 15.42
CA PHE A 260 -5.27 -13.96 16.25
C PHE A 260 -6.58 -14.19 15.51
N ILE A 261 -6.69 -13.72 14.24
CA ILE A 261 -7.95 -13.79 13.48
C ILE A 261 -7.98 -15.01 12.55
N PHE A 262 -6.82 -15.37 11.98
CA PHE A 262 -6.75 -16.37 10.91
C PHE A 262 -6.00 -17.64 11.30
N ASN A 263 -5.45 -17.73 12.53
CA ASN A 263 -4.61 -18.82 13.03
C ASN A 263 -3.36 -19.05 12.13
N GLU A 264 -2.82 -17.98 11.56
CA GLU A 264 -1.64 -18.03 10.71
C GLU A 264 -0.36 -17.97 11.57
N THR A 265 0.48 -19.00 11.50
CA THR A 265 1.77 -19.00 12.18
C THR A 265 2.88 -18.57 11.25
N PRO A 266 3.67 -17.51 11.61
CA PRO A 266 4.76 -17.05 10.75
C PRO A 266 5.83 -18.14 10.62
N SER A 267 6.26 -18.41 9.39
CA SER A 267 7.36 -19.35 9.15
C SER A 267 8.70 -18.71 9.51
N ILE A 268 9.68 -19.52 9.94
CA ILE A 268 11.04 -19.06 10.25
C ILE A 268 11.65 -18.34 9.03
N ASN A 269 11.45 -18.88 7.84
CA ASN A 269 11.97 -18.29 6.60
C ASN A 269 11.31 -16.93 6.31
N MET A 270 10.00 -16.79 6.58
CA MET A 270 9.32 -15.50 6.47
C MET A 270 9.97 -14.48 7.39
N ILE A 271 10.27 -14.82 8.64
CA ILE A 271 10.92 -13.93 9.61
C ILE A 271 12.32 -13.50 9.10
N PHE A 272 13.19 -14.44 8.72
CA PHE A 272 14.53 -14.12 8.23
C PHE A 272 14.50 -13.32 6.93
N GLY A 273 13.67 -13.69 5.97
CA GLY A 273 13.53 -12.96 4.71
C GLY A 273 12.98 -11.54 4.93
N SER A 274 12.01 -11.38 5.83
CA SER A 274 11.48 -10.06 6.20
C SER A 274 12.54 -9.16 6.82
N ILE A 275 13.35 -9.68 7.74
CA ILE A 275 14.46 -8.92 8.35
C ILE A 275 15.43 -8.44 7.26
N LEU A 276 15.74 -9.28 6.28
CA LEU A 276 16.66 -8.91 5.20
C LEU A 276 16.06 -7.86 4.27
N ILE A 277 14.77 -7.99 3.90
CA ILE A 277 14.03 -6.99 3.09
C ILE A 277 13.97 -5.65 3.83
N ILE A 278 13.57 -5.66 5.10
CA ILE A 278 13.46 -4.45 5.94
C ILE A 278 14.81 -3.77 6.08
N SER A 279 15.87 -4.52 6.41
CA SER A 279 17.21 -3.98 6.58
C SER A 279 17.74 -3.36 5.29
N SER A 280 17.49 -4.00 4.14
CA SER A 280 17.87 -3.49 2.82
C SER A 280 17.12 -2.19 2.48
N GLY A 281 15.81 -2.15 2.73
CA GLY A 281 14.99 -0.96 2.50
C GLY A 281 15.40 0.22 3.39
N ILE A 282 15.62 -0.03 4.67
CA ILE A 282 16.10 0.97 5.63
C ILE A 282 17.47 1.52 5.20
N PHE A 283 18.41 0.63 4.81
CA PHE A 283 19.72 1.06 4.33
C PHE A 283 19.64 1.97 3.10
N ILE A 284 18.76 1.64 2.13
CA ILE A 284 18.51 2.49 0.95
C ILE A 284 18.05 3.88 1.37
N ILE A 285 17.08 3.98 2.29
CA ILE A 285 16.52 5.25 2.77
C ILE A 285 17.60 6.09 3.44
N PHE A 286 18.36 5.53 4.37
CA PHE A 286 19.47 6.23 5.02
C PHE A 286 20.52 6.70 4.03
N ARG A 287 20.84 5.90 3.04
CA ARG A 287 21.82 6.26 2.02
C ARG A 287 21.31 7.39 1.13
N GLN A 288 20.04 7.39 0.73
CA GLN A 288 19.42 8.48 -0.04
C GLN A 288 19.46 9.79 0.73
N LYS A 289 19.19 9.77 2.03
CA LYS A 289 19.30 10.95 2.91
C LYS A 289 20.74 11.48 2.93
N LYS A 290 21.75 10.60 3.11
CA LYS A 290 23.16 11.00 3.19
C LYS A 290 23.69 11.67 1.93
N ILE A 291 23.16 11.33 0.75
CA ILE A 291 23.57 11.91 -0.54
C ILE A 291 22.63 13.03 -1.02
N GLY A 292 21.69 13.50 -0.17
CA GLY A 292 20.83 14.64 -0.45
C GLY A 292 19.71 14.39 -1.47
N LEU A 293 19.41 13.15 -1.85
CA LEU A 293 18.31 12.82 -2.75
C LEU A 293 16.93 12.93 -2.08
N ILE A 294 16.88 12.79 -0.77
CA ILE A 294 15.69 13.02 0.07
C ILE A 294 16.07 13.85 1.29
N LYS A 295 15.19 14.80 1.66
CA LYS A 295 15.34 15.62 2.89
C LYS A 295 14.79 14.89 4.09
#